data_ee9b1519da3289483487942f07d864cb
#
_entry.id   ee9b1519da3289483487942f07d864cb
#
_cell.length_a   1.000
_cell.length_b   1.000
_cell.length_c   1.000
_cell.angle_alpha   90.00
_cell.angle_beta   90.00
_cell.angle_gamma   90.00
#
_symmetry.space_group_name_H-M   'P 1'
#
loop_
_entity.id
_entity.type
_entity.pdbx_description
1 polymer ?
#
loop_
_entity_poly.entity_id
_entity_poly.type
_entity_poly.pdbx_seq_one_letter_code
_entity_poly.pdbx_strand_id
1 'polypeptide(L)'
;MKLTNEMRGNLKKWLRWRAEQPFHWSKTFPEFEVGDGLFNQYENGQYIAFMTLADQIDAYEKFPEGDDVLDASSTESLKESLLNTICLTVAAACEPSYSLHFRNEQRGEAEALEEVSNLLDVIEMNGGF
;
A
#
# COMPACT_ATOMS: atom_id res chain seq x y z
N MET A 1 8.95 -0.57 16.30
CA MET A 1 7.91 -1.06 17.23
C MET A 1 7.42 -2.43 16.82
N LYS A 2 7.43 -3.38 17.73
CA LYS A 2 6.94 -4.72 17.45
C LYS A 2 5.42 -4.72 17.26
N LEU A 3 4.94 -5.42 16.23
CA LEU A 3 3.52 -5.58 15.98
C LEU A 3 3.00 -6.86 16.63
N THR A 4 2.01 -6.72 17.51
CA THR A 4 1.32 -7.86 18.13
C THR A 4 0.30 -8.46 17.14
N ASN A 5 -0.19 -9.65 17.46
CA ASN A 5 -1.26 -10.28 16.65
C ASN A 5 -2.51 -9.39 16.58
N GLU A 6 -2.85 -8.74 17.69
CA GLU A 6 -3.99 -7.82 17.73
C GLU A 6 -3.77 -6.61 16.83
N MET A 7 -2.57 -6.02 16.88
CA MET A 7 -2.23 -4.87 16.05
C MET A 7 -2.27 -5.22 14.56
N ARG A 8 -1.71 -6.38 14.18
CA ARG A 8 -1.80 -6.86 12.81
C ARG A 8 -3.25 -7.11 12.37
N GLY A 9 -4.06 -7.67 13.25
CA GLY A 9 -5.49 -7.88 12.99
C GLY A 9 -6.23 -6.57 12.73
N ASN A 10 -5.96 -5.55 13.54
CA ASN A 10 -6.53 -4.22 13.35
C ASN A 10 -6.05 -3.56 12.06
N LEU A 11 -4.77 -3.71 11.75
CA LEU A 11 -4.22 -3.19 10.50
C LEU A 11 -4.86 -3.85 9.27
N LYS A 12 -5.03 -5.18 9.29
CA LYS A 12 -5.70 -5.88 8.19
C LYS A 12 -7.14 -5.42 7.99
N LYS A 13 -7.88 -5.24 9.07
CA LYS A 13 -9.25 -4.72 9.02
C LYS A 13 -9.29 -3.34 8.39
N TRP A 14 -8.38 -2.47 8.80
CA TRP A 14 -8.28 -1.13 8.25
C TRP A 14 -7.95 -1.16 6.75
N LEU A 15 -6.97 -2.00 6.35
CA LEU A 15 -6.58 -2.13 4.95
C LEU A 15 -7.74 -2.57 4.06
N ARG A 16 -8.51 -3.57 4.49
CA ARG A 16 -9.66 -4.06 3.73
C ARG A 16 -10.78 -3.04 3.68
N TRP A 17 -11.03 -2.35 4.79
CA TRP A 17 -11.99 -1.25 4.83
C TRP A 17 -11.56 -0.12 3.90
N ARG A 18 -10.29 0.28 3.97
CA ARG A 18 -9.76 1.37 3.16
C ARG A 18 -9.82 1.05 1.67
N ALA A 19 -9.59 -0.21 1.28
CA ALA A 19 -9.66 -0.65 -0.11
C ALA A 19 -11.04 -0.40 -0.75
N GLU A 20 -12.09 -0.42 0.05
CA GLU A 20 -13.47 -0.24 -0.41
C GLU A 20 -13.94 1.21 -0.34
N GLN A 21 -13.10 2.14 0.15
CA GLN A 21 -13.50 3.53 0.29
C GLN A 21 -13.40 4.28 -1.03
N PRO A 22 -14.19 5.36 -1.18
CA PRO A 22 -14.11 6.21 -2.36
C PRO A 22 -12.71 6.76 -2.59
N PHE A 23 -12.41 6.92 -3.85
CA PHE A 23 -11.16 7.53 -4.30
C PHE A 23 -10.97 8.92 -3.70
N HIS A 24 -9.73 9.20 -3.28
CA HIS A 24 -9.30 10.51 -2.86
C HIS A 24 -8.14 10.98 -3.72
N TRP A 25 -8.24 12.18 -4.26
CA TRP A 25 -7.13 12.79 -4.97
C TRP A 25 -5.92 12.92 -4.07
N SER A 26 -4.81 12.46 -4.55
CA SER A 26 -3.55 12.67 -3.88
C SER A 26 -2.90 13.95 -4.34
N LYS A 27 -2.22 14.63 -3.42
CA LYS A 27 -1.39 15.79 -3.72
C LYS A 27 -0.03 15.40 -4.29
N THR A 28 0.34 14.13 -4.19
CA THR A 28 1.63 13.61 -4.69
C THR A 28 1.70 13.68 -6.20
N PHE A 29 0.56 13.54 -6.89
CA PHE A 29 0.48 13.61 -8.35
C PHE A 29 -0.54 14.67 -8.79
N PRO A 30 -0.26 15.96 -8.55
CA PRO A 30 -1.24 17.04 -8.81
C PRO A 30 -1.58 17.22 -10.29
N GLU A 31 -0.73 16.74 -11.20
CA GLU A 31 -0.90 16.86 -12.64
C GLU A 31 -1.64 15.67 -13.25
N PHE A 32 -2.14 14.78 -12.41
CA PHE A 32 -2.82 13.60 -12.87
C PHE A 32 -4.19 13.96 -13.44
N GLU A 33 -4.32 13.89 -14.78
CA GLU A 33 -5.58 14.12 -15.45
C GLU A 33 -6.42 12.85 -15.47
N VAL A 34 -7.66 12.99 -15.05
CA VAL A 34 -8.59 11.88 -14.95
C VAL A 34 -9.56 11.91 -16.12
N GLY A 35 -9.30 11.08 -17.13
CA GLY A 35 -10.35 10.67 -18.06
C GLY A 35 -11.04 9.43 -17.47
N ASP A 36 -12.20 9.08 -17.98
CA ASP A 36 -13.02 8.00 -17.41
C ASP A 36 -12.25 6.68 -17.19
N GLY A 37 -11.49 6.25 -18.19
CA GLY A 37 -10.71 5.02 -18.05
C GLY A 37 -9.47 5.16 -17.15
N LEU A 38 -8.88 6.35 -17.09
CA LEU A 38 -7.67 6.60 -16.32
C LEU A 38 -7.95 6.63 -14.83
N PHE A 39 -9.10 7.21 -14.46
CA PHE A 39 -9.56 7.24 -13.09
C PHE A 39 -9.74 5.82 -12.53
N ASN A 40 -10.38 4.96 -13.31
CA ASN A 40 -10.62 3.58 -12.91
C ASN A 40 -9.31 2.81 -12.68
N GLN A 41 -8.30 3.04 -13.48
CA GLN A 41 -6.99 2.39 -13.32
C GLN A 41 -6.29 2.84 -12.04
N TYR A 42 -6.33 4.13 -11.74
CA TYR A 42 -5.75 4.66 -10.51
C TYR A 42 -6.46 4.11 -9.27
N GLU A 43 -7.79 4.13 -9.27
CA GLU A 43 -8.60 3.59 -8.18
C GLU A 43 -8.36 2.09 -8.00
N ASN A 44 -8.26 1.36 -9.10
CA ASN A 44 -7.96 -0.06 -9.09
C ASN A 44 -6.57 -0.35 -8.49
N GLY A 45 -5.58 0.47 -8.80
CA GLY A 45 -4.24 0.36 -8.21
C GLY A 45 -4.26 0.52 -6.71
N GLN A 46 -5.03 1.48 -6.19
CA GLN A 46 -5.19 1.65 -4.75
C GLN A 46 -5.85 0.43 -4.11
N TYR A 47 -6.93 -0.06 -4.69
CA TYR A 47 -7.62 -1.24 -4.20
C TYR A 47 -6.68 -2.45 -4.14
N ILE A 48 -5.97 -2.71 -5.22
CA ILE A 48 -5.03 -3.84 -5.30
C ILE A 48 -3.96 -3.73 -4.20
N ALA A 49 -3.38 -2.55 -4.02
CA ALA A 49 -2.31 -2.36 -3.03
C ALA A 49 -2.78 -2.65 -1.60
N PHE A 50 -3.93 -2.10 -1.22
CA PHE A 50 -4.46 -2.32 0.13
C PHE A 50 -4.83 -3.80 0.36
N MET A 51 -5.50 -4.42 -0.59
CA MET A 51 -5.91 -5.83 -0.47
C MET A 51 -4.71 -6.78 -0.48
N THR A 52 -3.75 -6.54 -1.37
CA THR A 52 -2.53 -7.36 -1.45
C THR A 52 -1.74 -7.28 -0.16
N LEU A 53 -1.61 -6.09 0.42
CA LEU A 53 -0.89 -5.93 1.68
C LEU A 53 -1.58 -6.68 2.83
N ALA A 54 -2.92 -6.61 2.90
CA ALA A 54 -3.67 -7.38 3.90
C ALA A 54 -3.42 -8.88 3.75
N ASP A 55 -3.43 -9.37 2.51
CA ASP A 55 -3.17 -10.79 2.22
C ASP A 55 -1.72 -11.18 2.55
N GLN A 56 -0.76 -10.29 2.33
CA GLN A 56 0.64 -10.51 2.69
C GLN A 56 0.83 -10.59 4.21
N ILE A 57 0.10 -9.78 4.97
CA ILE A 57 0.12 -9.87 6.44
C ILE A 57 -0.48 -11.20 6.90
N ASP A 58 -1.57 -11.66 6.28
CA ASP A 58 -2.13 -12.99 6.56
C ASP A 58 -1.10 -14.09 6.28
N ALA A 59 -0.39 -13.99 5.16
CA ALA A 59 0.65 -14.97 4.81
C ALA A 59 1.78 -14.99 5.84
N TYR A 60 2.20 -13.82 6.32
CA TYR A 60 3.20 -13.73 7.39
C TYR A 60 2.71 -14.42 8.67
N GLU A 61 1.47 -14.22 9.04
CA GLU A 61 0.92 -14.83 10.26
C GLU A 61 0.85 -16.35 10.18
N LYS A 62 0.63 -16.89 8.98
CA LYS A 62 0.57 -18.34 8.75
C LYS A 62 1.95 -18.97 8.56
N PHE A 63 2.85 -18.26 7.86
CA PHE A 63 4.16 -18.77 7.46
C PHE A 63 5.23 -17.70 7.68
N PRO A 64 5.53 -17.34 8.95
CA PRO A 64 6.42 -16.20 9.21
C PRO A 64 7.84 -16.37 8.69
N GLU A 65 8.27 -17.60 8.43
CA GLU A 65 9.60 -17.90 7.91
C GLU A 65 9.58 -18.40 6.46
N GLY A 66 8.44 -18.22 5.79
CA GLY A 66 8.31 -18.60 4.38
C GLY A 66 9.17 -17.72 3.48
N ASP A 67 9.63 -18.30 2.35
CA ASP A 67 10.33 -17.55 1.32
C ASP A 67 9.37 -16.52 0.69
N ASP A 68 9.89 -15.34 0.37
CA ASP A 68 9.13 -14.25 -0.25
C ASP A 68 7.93 -13.75 0.58
N VAL A 69 7.92 -14.04 1.87
CA VAL A 69 6.89 -13.54 2.77
C VAL A 69 7.30 -12.19 3.34
N LEU A 70 6.39 -11.23 3.27
CA LEU A 70 6.57 -9.90 3.87
C LEU A 70 6.81 -10.03 5.37
N ASP A 71 7.80 -9.33 5.91
CA ASP A 71 8.03 -9.31 7.35
C ASP A 71 7.13 -8.28 8.02
N ALA A 72 6.08 -8.74 8.66
CA ALA A 72 5.12 -7.91 9.41
C ALA A 72 5.33 -8.02 10.92
N SER A 73 6.54 -8.35 11.37
CA SER A 73 6.85 -8.48 12.80
C SER A 73 6.96 -7.13 13.51
N SER A 74 7.33 -6.08 12.80
CA SER A 74 7.50 -4.75 13.35
C SER A 74 7.10 -3.67 12.35
N THR A 75 6.84 -2.46 12.85
CA THR A 75 6.58 -1.30 12.00
C THR A 75 7.79 -0.97 11.13
N GLU A 76 9.00 -1.12 11.66
CA GLU A 76 10.23 -0.85 10.93
C GLU A 76 10.40 -1.78 9.71
N SER A 77 10.25 -3.09 9.94
CA SER A 77 10.35 -4.08 8.86
C SER A 77 9.28 -3.87 7.80
N LEU A 78 8.07 -3.57 8.23
CA LEU A 78 6.96 -3.35 7.32
C LEU A 78 7.18 -2.08 6.49
N LYS A 79 7.61 -0.98 7.11
CA LYS A 79 7.91 0.28 6.41
C LYS A 79 9.05 0.09 5.40
N GLU A 80 10.07 -0.68 5.74
CA GLU A 80 11.17 -0.97 4.82
C GLU A 80 10.68 -1.70 3.58
N SER A 81 9.84 -2.71 3.76
CA SER A 81 9.24 -3.45 2.65
C SER A 81 8.36 -2.54 1.78
N LEU A 82 7.56 -1.69 2.41
CA LEU A 82 6.71 -0.72 1.71
C LEU A 82 7.54 0.27 0.90
N LEU A 83 8.64 0.77 1.46
CA LEU A 83 9.51 1.71 0.77
C LEU A 83 10.07 1.11 -0.51
N ASN A 84 10.53 -0.13 -0.46
CA ASN A 84 11.04 -0.83 -1.65
C ASN A 84 9.97 -0.93 -2.73
N THR A 85 8.75 -1.30 -2.37
CA THR A 85 7.63 -1.42 -3.31
C THR A 85 7.21 -0.05 -3.85
N ILE A 86 7.17 0.98 -3.00
CA ILE A 86 6.86 2.36 -3.40
C ILE A 86 7.87 2.82 -4.47
N CYS A 87 9.15 2.60 -4.25
CA CYS A 87 10.18 2.98 -5.23
C CYS A 87 9.97 2.30 -6.58
N LEU A 88 9.64 1.01 -6.57
CA LEU A 88 9.38 0.25 -7.79
C LEU A 88 8.12 0.75 -8.52
N THR A 89 7.05 1.01 -7.79
CA THR A 89 5.79 1.48 -8.38
C THR A 89 5.90 2.91 -8.90
N VAL A 90 6.63 3.79 -8.21
CA VAL A 90 6.90 5.15 -8.69
C VAL A 90 7.74 5.10 -9.97
N ALA A 91 8.78 4.28 -10.00
CA ALA A 91 9.59 4.11 -11.20
C ALA A 91 8.75 3.63 -12.39
N ALA A 92 7.88 2.64 -12.18
CA ALA A 92 6.98 2.14 -13.21
C ALA A 92 5.98 3.21 -13.67
N ALA A 93 5.45 4.01 -12.75
CA ALA A 93 4.52 5.10 -13.07
C ALA A 93 5.17 6.19 -13.93
N CYS A 94 6.48 6.35 -13.82
CA CYS A 94 7.25 7.36 -14.56
C CYS A 94 7.89 6.81 -15.83
N GLU A 95 7.78 5.53 -16.14
CA GLU A 95 8.42 4.91 -17.30
C GLU A 95 7.61 5.16 -18.58
N PRO A 96 8.13 5.98 -19.52
CA PRO A 96 7.37 6.37 -20.72
C PRO A 96 7.04 5.20 -21.66
N SER A 97 7.80 4.10 -21.58
CA SER A 97 7.57 2.93 -22.46
C SER A 97 6.35 2.11 -22.04
N TYR A 98 5.87 2.28 -20.81
CA TYR A 98 4.67 1.60 -20.33
C TYR A 98 3.41 2.33 -20.77
N SER A 99 2.31 1.58 -20.92
CA SER A 99 1.02 2.18 -21.24
C SER A 99 0.57 3.17 -20.17
N LEU A 100 -0.24 4.15 -20.57
CA LEU A 100 -0.77 5.12 -19.62
C LEU A 100 -1.66 4.43 -18.57
N HIS A 101 -2.43 3.42 -18.96
CA HIS A 101 -3.26 2.64 -18.04
C HIS A 101 -2.41 1.98 -16.95
N PHE A 102 -1.35 1.29 -17.34
CA PHE A 102 -0.45 0.64 -16.39
C PHE A 102 0.22 1.65 -15.46
N ARG A 103 0.71 2.77 -16.02
CA ARG A 103 1.35 3.82 -15.21
C ARG A 103 0.39 4.42 -14.19
N ASN A 104 -0.88 4.61 -14.54
CA ASN A 104 -1.87 5.13 -13.62
C ASN A 104 -2.21 4.13 -12.51
N GLU A 105 -2.26 2.85 -12.82
CA GLU A 105 -2.42 1.79 -11.83
C GLU A 105 -1.24 1.81 -10.85
N GLN A 106 -0.02 1.95 -11.35
CA GLN A 106 1.17 2.02 -10.52
C GLN A 106 1.19 3.27 -9.61
N ARG A 107 0.68 4.40 -10.09
CA ARG A 107 0.51 5.60 -9.26
C ARG A 107 -0.46 5.34 -8.11
N GLY A 108 -1.57 4.68 -8.40
CA GLY A 108 -2.55 4.31 -7.38
C GLY A 108 -1.94 3.41 -6.30
N GLU A 109 -1.18 2.40 -6.70
CA GLU A 109 -0.49 1.52 -5.78
C GLU A 109 0.53 2.28 -4.92
N ALA A 110 1.35 3.14 -5.54
CA ALA A 110 2.36 3.92 -4.83
C ALA A 110 1.72 4.81 -3.74
N GLU A 111 0.64 5.48 -4.07
CA GLU A 111 -0.03 6.37 -3.12
C GLU A 111 -0.71 5.62 -2.00
N ALA A 112 -1.31 4.47 -2.28
CA ALA A 112 -1.89 3.62 -1.25
C ALA A 112 -0.82 3.17 -0.25
N LEU A 113 0.34 2.75 -0.74
CA LEU A 113 1.44 2.30 0.11
C LEU A 113 2.06 3.44 0.91
N GLU A 114 2.13 4.66 0.36
CA GLU A 114 2.54 5.85 1.12
C GLU A 114 1.58 6.15 2.25
N GLU A 115 0.29 6.03 2.01
CA GLU A 115 -0.73 6.22 3.04
C GLU A 115 -0.54 5.21 4.18
N VAL A 116 -0.26 3.96 3.86
CA VAL A 116 0.01 2.94 4.89
C VAL A 116 1.29 3.25 5.66
N SER A 117 2.35 3.68 4.97
CA SER A 117 3.60 4.07 5.62
C SER A 117 3.37 5.20 6.63
N ASN A 118 2.58 6.20 6.26
CA ASN A 118 2.20 7.29 7.16
C ASN A 118 1.35 6.80 8.33
N LEU A 119 0.45 5.85 8.10
CA LEU A 119 -0.33 5.24 9.17
C LEU A 119 0.58 4.51 10.17
N LEU A 120 1.59 3.80 9.69
CA LEU A 120 2.55 3.13 10.58
C LEU A 120 3.32 4.11 11.44
N ASP A 121 3.67 5.28 10.92
CA ASP A 121 4.29 6.35 11.71
C ASP A 121 3.35 6.82 12.81
N VAL A 122 2.07 6.99 12.52
CA VAL A 122 1.07 7.38 13.52
C VAL A 122 0.91 6.29 14.59
N ILE A 123 0.91 5.04 14.20
CA ILE A 123 0.85 3.90 15.14
C ILE A 123 2.04 3.95 16.09
N GLU A 124 3.24 4.18 15.58
CA GLU A 124 4.45 4.30 16.42
C GLU A 124 4.35 5.47 17.39
N MET A 125 3.90 6.62 16.92
CA MET A 125 3.76 7.82 17.76
C MET A 125 2.75 7.62 18.89
N ASN A 126 1.69 6.87 18.66
CA ASN A 126 0.62 6.63 19.62
C ASN A 126 0.87 5.39 20.50
N GLY A 127 1.93 4.64 20.25
CA GLY A 127 2.27 3.45 21.01
C GLY A 127 1.38 2.23 20.72
N GLY A 128 0.61 2.24 19.63
CA GLY A 128 -0.22 1.13 19.23
C GLY A 128 -1.33 1.52 18.25
N PHE A 129 -2.05 0.51 17.83
CA PHE A 129 -3.13 0.63 16.85
C PHE A 129 -4.46 0.30 17.50
#